data_4de7492db7b72212bc068b421bde65ac
#
_entry.id   4de7492db7b72212bc068b421bde65ac
#
_cell.length_a   1.000
_cell.length_b   1.000
_cell.length_c   1.000
_cell.angle_alpha   90.00
_cell.angle_beta   90.00
_cell.angle_gamma   90.00
#
_symmetry.space_group_name_H-M   'P 1'
#
loop_
_entity.id
_entity.type
_entity.pdbx_description
1 polymer ?
#
loop_
_entity_poly.entity_id
_entity_poly.type
_entity_poly.pdbx_seq_one_letter_code
_entity_poly.pdbx_strand_id
1 'polypeptide(L)'
;GGFAGAWTMYPPLSAKPEYGLTPLGSTLFIIAVALEFVAFLMGGINFVTTAMNSRAPGMRMYDIPVVVWMIVIASILFMASVGPLIAGAIMLLFDQNLGTAFFNPDKGGDPILWQHLFWFFGHPEVYVVLLPTVGIVAEIITVMSRKKLFAYRTVLYTAFGTGVLSFMVWAHHQFIAGIDPRMANIFTITTLLISIPIAEMMFVYIATLYGGSITLNTPMLWALAFIAEFLIGGVTGIFLGASGADIYLHDTYFVLAHFHYTFFPIAIIGTFAGLSFWFPKMFGRMMNDTLGKIHFWGTIIPFNCIFIPLFVLGAAGEHRRIFDYSMFAELARPELRHLDQFATVSLLIMLSFQLVFFYNLITSLLWGPKAEKNPWQSNTLEWTADSPPPHGNWTVLPTVYRGPYEYSTPGRKQDYWPQNAPN
;
A
#
# COMPACT_ATOMS: atom_id res chain seq x y z
N GLY A 1 -25.60 -0.89 -16.48
CA GLY A 1 -24.61 -0.80 -17.21
C GLY A 1 -23.23 -0.52 -16.66
N GLY A 2 -22.27 -1.33 -17.08
CA GLY A 2 -20.87 -1.08 -16.82
C GLY A 2 -20.32 0.06 -17.66
N PHE A 3 -19.04 0.39 -17.49
CA PHE A 3 -18.33 1.35 -18.31
C PHE A 3 -16.95 0.78 -18.69
N ALA A 4 -16.39 1.22 -19.83
CA ALA A 4 -15.16 0.68 -20.40
C ALA A 4 -13.91 1.53 -20.09
N GLY A 5 -14.01 2.58 -19.26
CA GLY A 5 -12.95 3.55 -19.01
C GLY A 5 -11.84 3.07 -18.08
N ALA A 6 -11.90 1.87 -17.52
CA ALA A 6 -11.06 1.39 -16.41
C ALA A 6 -11.05 2.40 -15.23
N TRP A 7 -10.28 2.12 -14.18
CA TRP A 7 -10.23 3.00 -13.00
C TRP A 7 -9.57 4.37 -13.27
N THR A 8 -8.74 4.46 -14.30
CA THR A 8 -8.06 5.71 -14.69
C THR A 8 -8.94 6.65 -15.50
N MET A 9 -10.05 6.17 -16.09
CA MET A 9 -11.03 6.96 -16.82
C MET A 9 -10.41 7.88 -17.90
N TYR A 10 -9.45 7.39 -18.67
CA TYR A 10 -8.74 8.21 -19.65
C TYR A 10 -9.63 8.69 -20.80
N PRO A 11 -9.69 10.02 -21.03
CA PRO A 11 -10.23 10.58 -22.25
C PRO A 11 -9.33 10.24 -23.47
N PRO A 12 -9.87 10.24 -24.68
CA PRO A 12 -11.24 10.60 -25.08
C PRO A 12 -12.29 9.52 -24.81
N LEU A 13 -11.89 8.27 -24.50
CA LEU A 13 -12.82 7.16 -24.28
C LEU A 13 -13.86 7.48 -23.19
N SER A 14 -13.44 8.03 -22.07
CA SER A 14 -14.33 8.36 -20.94
C SER A 14 -15.15 9.65 -21.15
N ALA A 15 -14.70 10.55 -22.01
CA ALA A 15 -15.33 11.85 -22.25
C ALA A 15 -16.42 11.83 -23.33
N LYS A 16 -16.48 10.77 -24.15
CA LYS A 16 -17.37 10.66 -25.29
C LYS A 16 -18.38 9.52 -25.14
N PRO A 17 -19.68 9.83 -24.96
CA PRO A 17 -20.73 8.80 -24.83
C PRO A 17 -20.81 7.86 -26.04
N GLU A 18 -20.47 8.31 -27.24
CA GLU A 18 -20.47 7.52 -28.47
C GLU A 18 -19.50 6.36 -28.50
N TYR A 19 -18.51 6.32 -27.64
CA TYR A 19 -17.55 5.21 -27.52
C TYR A 19 -18.05 4.02 -26.69
N GLY A 20 -19.37 3.89 -26.55
CA GLY A 20 -19.99 2.72 -25.92
C GLY A 20 -19.99 2.72 -24.39
N LEU A 21 -19.58 3.84 -23.79
CA LEU A 21 -19.77 4.04 -22.35
C LEU A 21 -21.25 4.30 -22.08
N THR A 22 -21.84 3.56 -21.14
CA THR A 22 -23.13 3.97 -20.61
C THR A 22 -22.90 5.22 -19.73
N PRO A 23 -23.46 6.40 -20.11
CA PRO A 23 -23.20 7.64 -19.36
C PRO A 23 -23.50 7.49 -17.86
N LEU A 24 -24.57 6.79 -17.52
CA LEU A 24 -24.96 6.54 -16.15
C LEU A 24 -23.92 5.73 -15.37
N GLY A 25 -23.36 4.66 -15.94
CA GLY A 25 -22.36 3.83 -15.25
C GLY A 25 -21.07 4.61 -14.96
N SER A 26 -20.59 5.38 -15.93
CA SER A 26 -19.44 6.25 -15.81
C SER A 26 -19.67 7.36 -14.77
N THR A 27 -20.80 8.05 -14.85
CA THR A 27 -21.20 9.11 -13.90
C THR A 27 -21.28 8.58 -12.47
N LEU A 28 -21.93 7.43 -12.26
CA LEU A 28 -22.03 6.80 -10.94
C LEU A 28 -20.67 6.40 -10.38
N PHE A 29 -19.76 5.89 -11.23
CA PHE A 29 -18.40 5.57 -10.81
C PHE A 29 -17.65 6.82 -10.32
N ILE A 30 -17.68 7.92 -11.07
CA ILE A 30 -17.01 9.16 -10.70
C ILE A 30 -17.58 9.71 -9.38
N ILE A 31 -18.92 9.69 -9.22
CA ILE A 31 -19.57 10.13 -7.98
C ILE A 31 -19.17 9.24 -6.80
N ALA A 32 -19.13 7.91 -6.98
CA ALA A 32 -18.72 6.98 -5.93
C ALA A 32 -17.28 7.24 -5.47
N VAL A 33 -16.35 7.40 -6.39
CA VAL A 33 -14.94 7.72 -6.10
C VAL A 33 -14.81 9.09 -5.42
N ALA A 34 -15.56 10.09 -5.86
CA ALA A 34 -15.55 11.42 -5.22
C ALA A 34 -16.09 11.35 -3.76
N LEU A 35 -17.13 10.58 -3.49
CA LEU A 35 -17.64 10.37 -2.13
C LEU A 35 -16.64 9.63 -1.25
N GLU A 36 -15.97 8.62 -1.79
CA GLU A 36 -14.89 7.91 -1.09
C GLU A 36 -13.78 8.89 -0.68
N PHE A 37 -13.34 9.75 -1.58
CA PHE A 37 -12.30 10.73 -1.29
C PHE A 37 -12.72 11.77 -0.25
N VAL A 38 -13.97 12.18 -0.23
CA VAL A 38 -14.50 13.02 0.87
C VAL A 38 -14.44 12.28 2.21
N ALA A 39 -14.77 10.99 2.23
CA ALA A 39 -14.69 10.19 3.44
C ALA A 39 -13.24 10.05 3.93
N PHE A 40 -12.29 9.78 3.03
CA PHE A 40 -10.86 9.74 3.36
C PHE A 40 -10.33 11.09 3.84
N LEU A 41 -10.77 12.20 3.24
CA LEU A 41 -10.42 13.55 3.69
C LEU A 41 -10.85 13.78 5.14
N MET A 42 -12.11 13.43 5.46
CA MET A 42 -12.64 13.55 6.83
C MET A 42 -11.88 12.65 7.82
N GLY A 43 -11.58 11.41 7.41
CA GLY A 43 -10.76 10.47 8.19
C GLY A 43 -9.35 11.01 8.43
N GLY A 44 -8.72 11.57 7.41
CA GLY A 44 -7.38 12.16 7.49
C GLY A 44 -7.31 13.34 8.47
N ILE A 45 -8.29 14.25 8.42
CA ILE A 45 -8.41 15.36 9.39
C ILE A 45 -8.50 14.80 10.81
N ASN A 46 -9.31 13.77 11.03
CA ASN A 46 -9.45 13.14 12.34
C ASN A 46 -8.15 12.52 12.81
N PHE A 47 -7.44 11.73 11.99
CA PHE A 47 -6.18 11.10 12.36
C PHE A 47 -5.09 12.14 12.71
N VAL A 48 -4.92 13.15 11.88
CA VAL A 48 -3.94 14.23 12.13
C VAL A 48 -4.26 14.97 13.41
N THR A 49 -5.52 15.39 13.58
CA THR A 49 -5.96 16.15 14.75
C THR A 49 -5.79 15.34 16.03
N THR A 50 -6.18 14.07 16.02
CA THR A 50 -6.06 13.17 17.18
C THR A 50 -4.60 12.96 17.55
N ALA A 51 -3.74 12.63 16.59
CA ALA A 51 -2.31 12.39 16.84
C ALA A 51 -1.58 13.65 17.35
N MET A 52 -1.99 14.84 16.90
CA MET A 52 -1.34 16.08 17.30
C MET A 52 -1.87 16.64 18.64
N ASN A 53 -3.17 16.54 18.91
CA ASN A 53 -3.80 17.22 20.03
C ASN A 53 -4.20 16.30 21.19
N SER A 54 -4.37 14.99 20.95
CA SER A 54 -4.91 14.04 21.94
C SER A 54 -3.88 13.00 22.41
N ARG A 55 -2.60 13.38 22.45
CA ARG A 55 -1.54 12.51 22.98
C ARG A 55 -1.73 12.26 24.47
N ALA A 56 -1.35 11.04 24.92
CA ALA A 56 -1.31 10.71 26.31
C ALA A 56 -0.35 11.65 27.10
N PRO A 57 -0.63 11.93 28.38
CA PRO A 57 0.26 12.74 29.23
C PRO A 57 1.71 12.23 29.18
N GLY A 58 2.69 13.14 29.02
CA GLY A 58 4.11 12.81 28.92
C GLY A 58 4.60 12.36 27.54
N MET A 59 3.71 12.04 26.58
CA MET A 59 4.09 11.60 25.24
C MET A 59 4.59 12.75 24.38
N ARG A 60 5.89 12.77 24.11
CA ARG A 60 6.55 13.69 23.17
C ARG A 60 6.38 13.19 21.74
N MET A 61 6.68 14.02 20.75
CA MET A 61 6.57 13.70 19.32
C MET A 61 7.40 12.46 18.92
N TYR A 62 8.59 12.30 19.46
CA TYR A 62 9.45 11.13 19.21
C TYR A 62 9.12 9.90 20.07
N ASP A 63 8.11 9.98 20.93
CA ASP A 63 7.58 8.83 21.68
C ASP A 63 6.35 8.21 20.98
N ILE A 64 5.90 8.81 19.89
CA ILE A 64 4.81 8.31 19.04
C ILE A 64 5.29 7.08 18.26
N PRO A 65 4.55 5.96 18.22
CA PRO A 65 4.88 4.80 17.39
C PRO A 65 4.97 5.14 15.90
N VAL A 66 5.83 4.43 15.16
CA VAL A 66 6.05 4.69 13.72
C VAL A 66 4.76 4.57 12.92
N VAL A 67 3.90 3.60 13.23
CA VAL A 67 2.62 3.41 12.53
C VAL A 67 1.75 4.66 12.59
N VAL A 68 1.70 5.34 13.73
CA VAL A 68 0.91 6.57 13.91
C VAL A 68 1.50 7.73 13.07
N TRP A 69 2.84 7.86 13.05
CA TRP A 69 3.50 8.84 12.18
C TRP A 69 3.23 8.58 10.70
N MET A 70 3.29 7.31 10.27
CA MET A 70 3.02 6.93 8.89
C MET A 70 1.59 7.26 8.48
N ILE A 71 0.61 7.03 9.36
CA ILE A 71 -0.80 7.42 9.13
C ILE A 71 -0.94 8.94 9.04
N VAL A 72 -0.26 9.70 9.90
CA VAL A 72 -0.29 11.17 9.88
C VAL A 72 0.29 11.71 8.57
N ILE A 73 1.46 11.21 8.15
CA ILE A 73 2.11 11.65 6.91
C ILE A 73 1.22 11.27 5.71
N ALA A 74 0.71 10.04 5.65
CA ALA A 74 -0.19 9.58 4.61
C ALA A 74 -1.46 10.46 4.52
N SER A 75 -2.05 10.80 5.66
CA SER A 75 -3.24 11.67 5.70
C SER A 75 -2.95 13.06 5.15
N ILE A 76 -1.80 13.66 5.50
CA ILE A 76 -1.40 14.96 4.97
C ILE A 76 -1.16 14.89 3.45
N LEU A 77 -0.50 13.83 2.98
CA LEU A 77 -0.29 13.60 1.54
C LEU A 77 -1.62 13.51 0.78
N PHE A 78 -2.55 12.72 1.27
CA PHE A 78 -3.87 12.57 0.67
C PHE A 78 -4.59 13.93 0.58
N MET A 79 -4.66 14.66 1.69
CA MET A 79 -5.30 15.99 1.73
C MET A 79 -4.68 16.97 0.74
N ALA A 80 -3.36 16.93 0.54
CA ALA A 80 -2.66 17.81 -0.38
C ALA A 80 -2.83 17.43 -1.86
N SER A 81 -3.04 16.16 -2.17
CA SER A 81 -3.07 15.64 -3.54
C SER A 81 -4.46 15.52 -4.15
N VAL A 82 -5.51 15.39 -3.36
CA VAL A 82 -6.87 15.06 -3.83
C VAL A 82 -7.55 16.19 -4.62
N GLY A 83 -7.18 17.44 -4.40
CA GLY A 83 -7.81 18.61 -5.02
C GLY A 83 -7.81 18.57 -6.56
N PRO A 84 -6.67 18.40 -7.23
CA PRO A 84 -6.61 18.31 -8.70
C PRO A 84 -7.44 17.16 -9.27
N LEU A 85 -7.50 16.01 -8.61
CA LEU A 85 -8.33 14.89 -9.05
C LEU A 85 -9.82 15.22 -8.98
N ILE A 86 -10.27 15.85 -7.89
CA ILE A 86 -11.67 16.29 -7.77
C ILE A 86 -12.01 17.30 -8.86
N ALA A 87 -11.13 18.27 -9.14
CA ALA A 87 -11.32 19.23 -10.23
C ALA A 87 -11.44 18.52 -11.58
N GLY A 88 -10.54 17.58 -11.88
CA GLY A 88 -10.61 16.77 -13.10
C GLY A 88 -11.90 15.95 -13.19
N ALA A 89 -12.32 15.34 -12.10
CA ALA A 89 -13.57 14.57 -12.04
C ALA A 89 -14.80 15.43 -12.35
N ILE A 90 -14.89 16.64 -11.82
CA ILE A 90 -15.97 17.60 -12.12
C ILE A 90 -15.93 18.00 -13.60
N MET A 91 -14.76 18.31 -14.16
CA MET A 91 -14.59 18.63 -15.57
C MET A 91 -15.04 17.46 -16.48
N LEU A 92 -14.68 16.21 -16.10
CA LEU A 92 -15.10 15.02 -16.84
C LEU A 92 -16.62 14.79 -16.77
N LEU A 93 -17.23 15.01 -15.61
CA LEU A 93 -18.70 14.97 -15.47
C LEU A 93 -19.37 16.00 -16.37
N PHE A 94 -18.80 17.17 -16.54
CA PHE A 94 -19.34 18.21 -17.43
C PHE A 94 -19.18 17.80 -18.89
N ASP A 95 -18.06 17.23 -19.30
CA ASP A 95 -17.88 16.70 -20.65
C ASP A 95 -18.91 15.61 -20.97
N GLN A 96 -19.15 14.70 -20.03
CA GLN A 96 -20.11 13.59 -20.20
C GLN A 96 -21.57 14.01 -20.23
N ASN A 97 -21.97 15.01 -19.43
CA ASN A 97 -23.37 15.31 -19.18
C ASN A 97 -23.82 16.69 -19.67
N LEU A 98 -22.92 17.66 -19.82
CA LEU A 98 -23.22 19.03 -20.22
C LEU A 98 -22.67 19.42 -21.60
N GLY A 99 -21.95 18.52 -22.26
CA GLY A 99 -21.39 18.73 -23.60
C GLY A 99 -20.24 19.72 -23.65
N THR A 100 -19.56 19.97 -22.54
CA THR A 100 -18.28 20.70 -22.53
C THR A 100 -17.18 19.90 -23.24
N ALA A 101 -16.02 20.47 -23.41
CA ALA A 101 -14.95 19.86 -24.18
C ALA A 101 -13.57 20.03 -23.50
N PHE A 102 -13.50 19.91 -22.18
CA PHE A 102 -12.22 20.02 -21.46
C PHE A 102 -11.20 18.98 -21.94
N PHE A 103 -11.66 17.76 -22.20
CA PHE A 103 -10.82 16.62 -22.53
C PHE A 103 -11.12 16.01 -23.93
N ASN A 104 -12.02 16.62 -24.70
CA ASN A 104 -12.37 16.14 -26.04
C ASN A 104 -11.52 16.85 -27.11
N PRO A 105 -10.53 16.16 -27.74
CA PRO A 105 -9.62 16.78 -28.68
C PRO A 105 -10.33 17.29 -29.97
N ASP A 106 -11.41 16.65 -30.38
CA ASP A 106 -12.16 17.08 -31.59
C ASP A 106 -12.80 18.48 -31.45
N LYS A 107 -12.95 18.94 -30.21
CA LYS A 107 -13.52 20.25 -29.87
C LYS A 107 -12.50 21.18 -29.18
N GLY A 108 -11.19 20.85 -29.28
CA GLY A 108 -10.12 21.67 -28.75
C GLY A 108 -9.75 21.39 -27.29
N GLY A 109 -10.26 20.33 -26.71
CA GLY A 109 -9.86 19.87 -25.36
C GLY A 109 -8.56 19.08 -25.37
N ASP A 110 -8.01 18.84 -24.18
CA ASP A 110 -6.73 18.16 -24.01
C ASP A 110 -6.86 16.91 -23.10
N PRO A 111 -6.77 15.69 -23.66
CA PRO A 111 -6.75 14.46 -22.88
C PRO A 111 -5.56 14.35 -21.91
N ILE A 112 -4.41 14.98 -22.22
CA ILE A 112 -3.23 14.95 -21.36
C ILE A 112 -3.47 15.76 -20.08
N LEU A 113 -4.30 16.82 -20.16
CA LEU A 113 -4.70 17.57 -18.96
C LEU A 113 -5.38 16.66 -17.91
N TRP A 114 -6.27 15.73 -18.36
CA TRP A 114 -6.84 14.73 -17.46
C TRP A 114 -5.76 13.89 -16.79
N GLN A 115 -4.80 13.39 -17.56
CA GLN A 115 -3.74 12.54 -17.05
C GLN A 115 -2.88 13.28 -16.03
N HIS A 116 -2.58 14.56 -16.22
CA HIS A 116 -1.87 15.38 -15.24
C HIS A 116 -2.67 15.56 -13.94
N LEU A 117 -3.96 15.90 -14.03
CA LEU A 117 -4.82 16.06 -12.86
C LEU A 117 -5.00 14.74 -12.10
N PHE A 118 -5.15 13.63 -12.85
CA PHE A 118 -5.29 12.30 -12.28
C PHE A 118 -4.00 11.85 -11.57
N TRP A 119 -2.85 11.91 -12.25
CA TRP A 119 -1.61 11.37 -11.72
C TRP A 119 -0.94 12.28 -10.70
N PHE A 120 -1.23 13.56 -10.66
CA PHE A 120 -0.84 14.42 -9.55
C PHE A 120 -1.41 13.94 -8.21
N PHE A 121 -2.55 13.28 -8.23
CA PHE A 121 -3.08 12.51 -7.11
C PHE A 121 -2.56 11.07 -7.14
N GLY A 122 -2.67 10.37 -8.26
CA GLY A 122 -2.50 8.93 -8.37
C GLY A 122 -1.12 8.43 -7.96
N HIS A 123 -0.06 9.22 -8.12
CA HIS A 123 1.25 8.84 -7.63
C HIS A 123 1.41 9.08 -6.12
N PRO A 124 1.10 10.24 -5.54
CA PRO A 124 1.02 10.36 -4.07
C PRO A 124 0.14 9.32 -3.40
N GLU A 125 -0.95 8.88 -4.03
CA GLU A 125 -1.83 7.83 -3.53
C GLU A 125 -1.10 6.52 -3.22
N VAL A 126 -0.16 6.08 -4.06
CA VAL A 126 0.60 4.85 -3.79
C VAL A 126 1.42 4.97 -2.50
N TYR A 127 1.87 6.16 -2.14
CA TYR A 127 2.56 6.41 -0.86
C TYR A 127 1.59 6.59 0.31
N VAL A 128 0.39 7.11 0.07
CA VAL A 128 -0.69 7.16 1.06
C VAL A 128 -1.02 5.74 1.55
N VAL A 129 -1.06 4.77 0.64
CA VAL A 129 -1.31 3.37 0.99
C VAL A 129 -0.05 2.68 1.55
N LEU A 130 1.15 3.01 1.04
CA LEU A 130 2.42 2.42 1.48
C LEU A 130 2.74 2.74 2.93
N LEU A 131 2.69 4.01 3.30
CA LEU A 131 3.22 4.46 4.59
C LEU A 131 2.56 3.79 5.80
N PRO A 132 1.21 3.65 5.89
CA PRO A 132 0.60 2.92 6.99
C PRO A 132 1.10 1.48 7.11
N THR A 133 1.27 0.78 5.99
CA THR A 133 1.78 -0.60 5.98
C THR A 133 3.25 -0.66 6.42
N VAL A 134 4.08 0.27 5.97
CA VAL A 134 5.44 0.43 6.48
C VAL A 134 5.42 0.58 8.01
N GLY A 135 4.50 1.38 8.56
CA GLY A 135 4.29 1.51 9.99
C GLY A 135 3.89 0.19 10.66
N ILE A 136 2.92 -0.53 10.12
CA ILE A 136 2.47 -1.85 10.62
C ILE A 136 3.64 -2.83 10.69
N VAL A 137 4.43 -2.92 9.63
CA VAL A 137 5.58 -3.82 9.56
C VAL A 137 6.64 -3.42 10.60
N ALA A 138 6.90 -2.12 10.81
CA ALA A 138 7.83 -1.64 11.84
C ALA A 138 7.43 -2.12 13.26
N GLU A 139 6.13 -2.02 13.60
CA GLU A 139 5.62 -2.51 14.89
C GLU A 139 5.84 -4.02 15.05
N ILE A 140 5.52 -4.79 14.03
CA ILE A 140 5.63 -6.26 14.07
C ILE A 140 7.08 -6.72 14.18
N ILE A 141 7.97 -6.19 13.32
CA ILE A 141 9.37 -6.63 13.31
C ILE A 141 10.09 -6.30 14.62
N THR A 142 9.80 -5.17 15.25
CA THR A 142 10.41 -4.80 16.54
C THR A 142 9.98 -5.75 17.65
N VAL A 143 8.68 -6.03 17.75
CA VAL A 143 8.11 -6.94 18.74
C VAL A 143 8.60 -8.37 18.54
N MET A 144 8.55 -8.88 17.29
CA MET A 144 8.83 -10.28 16.99
C MET A 144 10.32 -10.59 16.83
N SER A 145 11.18 -9.57 16.74
CA SER A 145 12.65 -9.74 16.79
C SER A 145 13.25 -9.35 18.13
N ARG A 146 12.44 -8.81 19.06
CA ARG A 146 12.92 -8.31 20.36
C ARG A 146 14.02 -7.26 20.21
N LYS A 147 13.88 -6.40 19.21
CA LYS A 147 14.89 -5.37 18.89
C LYS A 147 14.27 -3.99 18.87
N LYS A 148 15.05 -3.03 19.36
CA LYS A 148 14.76 -1.62 19.13
C LYS A 148 14.78 -1.34 17.63
N LEU A 149 13.82 -0.58 17.13
CA LEU A 149 13.83 -0.14 15.74
C LEU A 149 15.13 0.59 15.43
N PHE A 150 15.88 0.07 14.47
CA PHE A 150 17.11 0.71 14.03
C PHE A 150 16.79 2.09 13.43
N ALA A 151 17.56 3.11 13.80
CA ALA A 151 17.46 4.44 13.22
C ALA A 151 16.02 5.01 13.14
N TYR A 152 15.24 4.95 14.22
CA TYR A 152 13.85 5.44 14.29
C TYR A 152 13.65 6.82 13.63
N ARG A 153 14.54 7.80 13.91
CA ARG A 153 14.43 9.13 13.34
C ARG A 153 14.63 9.14 11.83
N THR A 154 15.53 8.32 11.33
CA THR A 154 15.77 8.16 9.89
C THR A 154 14.51 7.69 9.19
N VAL A 155 13.80 6.69 9.74
CA VAL A 155 12.52 6.23 9.18
C VAL A 155 11.50 7.37 9.07
N LEU A 156 11.44 8.27 10.06
CA LEU A 156 10.54 9.42 10.00
C LEU A 156 10.98 10.43 8.91
N TYR A 157 12.27 10.76 8.86
CA TYR A 157 12.77 11.72 7.86
C TYR A 157 12.66 11.20 6.43
N THR A 158 12.91 9.90 6.22
CA THR A 158 12.74 9.28 4.90
C THR A 158 11.26 9.23 4.50
N ALA A 159 10.33 8.98 5.43
CA ALA A 159 8.90 9.05 5.16
C ALA A 159 8.45 10.47 4.76
N PHE A 160 8.91 11.51 5.46
CA PHE A 160 8.67 12.90 5.06
C PHE A 160 9.29 13.22 3.69
N GLY A 161 10.53 12.81 3.46
CA GLY A 161 11.21 12.98 2.18
C GLY A 161 10.48 12.32 1.02
N THR A 162 10.03 11.08 1.22
CA THR A 162 9.18 10.36 0.26
C THR A 162 7.90 11.13 -0.02
N GLY A 163 7.26 11.65 1.03
CA GLY A 163 6.05 12.47 0.90
C GLY A 163 6.26 13.70 0.03
N VAL A 164 7.32 14.46 0.25
CA VAL A 164 7.64 15.65 -0.57
C VAL A 164 7.97 15.26 -2.00
N LEU A 165 8.82 14.25 -2.20
CA LEU A 165 9.22 13.79 -3.53
C LEU A 165 8.05 13.21 -4.33
N SER A 166 7.02 12.65 -3.68
CA SER A 166 5.87 12.07 -4.35
C SER A 166 5.12 13.06 -5.24
N PHE A 167 5.16 14.36 -4.90
CA PHE A 167 4.60 15.44 -5.72
C PHE A 167 5.50 15.87 -6.89
N MET A 168 6.66 15.26 -7.06
CA MET A 168 7.63 15.62 -8.09
C MET A 168 7.84 14.53 -9.14
N VAL A 169 7.07 13.44 -9.09
CA VAL A 169 7.32 12.23 -9.90
C VAL A 169 6.12 11.76 -10.73
N TRP A 170 4.93 12.38 -10.59
CA TRP A 170 3.67 11.86 -11.14
C TRP A 170 3.68 11.59 -12.64
N ALA A 171 4.43 12.37 -13.44
CA ALA A 171 4.36 12.25 -14.89
C ALA A 171 5.22 11.11 -15.46
N HIS A 172 5.87 10.29 -14.62
CA HIS A 172 6.41 9.02 -15.10
C HIS A 172 5.32 8.04 -15.56
N HIS A 173 4.08 8.21 -15.11
CA HIS A 173 2.93 7.49 -15.66
C HIS A 173 2.52 7.92 -17.07
N GLN A 174 3.21 8.91 -17.66
CA GLN A 174 2.83 9.54 -18.90
C GLN A 174 3.96 9.56 -19.95
N PHE A 175 5.02 8.77 -19.78
CA PHE A 175 6.20 8.79 -20.64
C PHE A 175 5.88 8.54 -22.12
N ILE A 176 4.84 7.75 -22.43
CA ILE A 176 4.38 7.49 -23.79
C ILE A 176 3.08 8.23 -24.14
N ALA A 177 2.56 9.10 -23.28
CA ALA A 177 1.32 9.85 -23.51
C ALA A 177 1.50 11.08 -24.40
N GLY A 178 2.74 11.39 -24.84
CA GLY A 178 3.04 12.56 -25.66
C GLY A 178 3.51 13.79 -24.87
N ILE A 179 4.00 13.61 -23.64
CA ILE A 179 4.64 14.70 -22.87
C ILE A 179 5.97 15.14 -23.54
N ASP A 180 6.37 16.40 -23.30
CA ASP A 180 7.66 16.93 -23.79
C ASP A 180 8.83 16.04 -23.32
N PRO A 181 9.74 15.60 -24.20
CA PRO A 181 10.89 14.75 -23.84
C PRO A 181 11.78 15.35 -22.74
N ARG A 182 11.87 16.68 -22.65
CA ARG A 182 12.62 17.36 -21.57
C ARG A 182 11.94 17.14 -20.22
N MET A 183 10.62 17.16 -20.19
CA MET A 183 9.85 16.83 -18.98
C MET A 183 10.01 15.35 -18.63
N ALA A 184 9.99 14.43 -19.60
CA ALA A 184 10.24 13.02 -19.37
C ALA A 184 11.61 12.77 -18.69
N ASN A 185 12.66 13.49 -19.10
CA ASN A 185 13.97 13.41 -18.47
C ASN A 185 13.96 13.93 -17.02
N ILE A 186 13.27 15.04 -16.75
CA ILE A 186 13.14 15.58 -15.38
C ILE A 186 12.41 14.56 -14.49
N PHE A 187 11.29 14.01 -14.96
CA PHE A 187 10.53 13.01 -14.20
C PHE A 187 11.27 11.69 -14.04
N THR A 188 12.15 11.32 -14.96
CA THR A 188 13.08 10.20 -14.78
C THR A 188 14.00 10.46 -13.59
N ILE A 189 14.66 11.61 -13.54
CA ILE A 189 15.60 11.96 -12.45
C ILE A 189 14.89 11.96 -11.10
N THR A 190 13.75 12.63 -11.00
CA THR A 190 12.99 12.73 -9.74
C THR A 190 12.46 11.37 -9.30
N THR A 191 12.03 10.51 -10.24
CA THR A 191 11.56 9.16 -9.95
C THR A 191 12.69 8.25 -9.46
N LEU A 192 13.86 8.35 -10.04
CA LEU A 192 15.03 7.61 -9.53
C LEU A 192 15.46 8.13 -8.15
N LEU A 193 15.31 9.44 -7.89
CA LEU A 193 15.65 10.03 -6.60
C LEU A 193 14.75 9.52 -5.47
N ILE A 194 13.43 9.35 -5.69
CA ILE A 194 12.50 8.87 -4.66
C ILE A 194 12.78 7.41 -4.25
N SER A 195 13.47 6.62 -5.09
CA SER A 195 13.86 5.25 -4.73
C SER A 195 14.82 5.21 -3.54
N ILE A 196 15.60 6.27 -3.32
CA ILE A 196 16.60 6.34 -2.23
C ILE A 196 15.94 6.26 -0.85
N PRO A 197 15.03 7.19 -0.46
CA PRO A 197 14.40 7.11 0.86
C PRO A 197 13.56 5.85 1.05
N ILE A 198 12.97 5.29 -0.03
CA ILE A 198 12.21 4.04 0.05
C ILE A 198 13.13 2.86 0.33
N ALA A 199 14.25 2.75 -0.37
CA ALA A 199 15.25 1.71 -0.15
C ALA A 199 15.84 1.81 1.26
N GLU A 200 16.06 3.02 1.77
CA GLU A 200 16.54 3.25 3.13
C GLU A 200 15.57 2.74 4.19
N MET A 201 14.25 2.94 4.03
CA MET A 201 13.25 2.37 4.95
C MET A 201 13.31 0.85 4.96
N MET A 202 13.43 0.19 3.80
CA MET A 202 13.56 -1.28 3.74
C MET A 202 14.87 -1.75 4.38
N PHE A 203 15.97 -1.03 4.16
CA PHE A 203 17.26 -1.33 4.77
C PHE A 203 17.21 -1.23 6.31
N VAL A 204 16.53 -0.23 6.85
CA VAL A 204 16.30 -0.07 8.29
C VAL A 204 15.60 -1.28 8.88
N TYR A 205 14.62 -1.86 8.18
CA TYR A 205 13.92 -3.05 8.65
C TYR A 205 14.82 -4.28 8.67
N ILE A 206 15.60 -4.49 7.63
CA ILE A 206 16.59 -5.56 7.58
C ILE A 206 17.63 -5.38 8.70
N ALA A 207 18.11 -4.16 8.92
CA ALA A 207 19.04 -3.84 10.02
C ALA A 207 18.41 -4.07 11.41
N THR A 208 17.10 -3.85 11.57
CA THR A 208 16.37 -4.15 12.81
C THR A 208 16.35 -5.64 13.08
N LEU A 209 16.19 -6.47 12.06
CA LEU A 209 16.19 -7.93 12.21
C LEU A 209 17.57 -8.51 12.56
N TYR A 210 18.65 -7.83 12.19
CA TYR A 210 20.01 -8.32 12.39
C TYR A 210 20.32 -8.52 13.89
N GLY A 211 20.70 -9.74 14.26
CA GLY A 211 21.00 -10.12 15.64
C GLY A 211 19.79 -10.14 16.58
N GLY A 212 18.57 -10.17 16.06
CA GLY A 212 17.34 -10.26 16.82
C GLY A 212 16.96 -11.69 17.23
N SER A 213 16.12 -11.82 18.26
CA SER A 213 15.50 -13.09 18.67
C SER A 213 14.18 -13.25 17.91
N ILE A 214 14.25 -13.74 16.67
CA ILE A 214 13.13 -13.76 15.74
C ILE A 214 12.17 -14.90 16.05
N THR A 215 10.89 -14.56 16.22
CA THR A 215 9.79 -15.52 16.39
C THR A 215 8.97 -15.58 15.08
N LEU A 216 9.00 -16.74 14.40
CA LEU A 216 8.29 -16.95 13.12
C LEU A 216 6.83 -17.37 13.34
N ASN A 217 6.03 -16.50 13.90
CA ASN A 217 4.58 -16.61 13.96
C ASN A 217 3.93 -15.97 12.72
N THR A 218 2.62 -16.11 12.54
CA THR A 218 1.89 -15.61 11.38
C THR A 218 2.11 -14.11 11.11
N PRO A 219 2.00 -13.18 12.09
CA PRO A 219 2.27 -11.76 11.83
C PRO A 219 3.69 -11.50 11.32
N MET A 220 4.69 -12.18 11.88
CA MET A 220 6.09 -12.02 11.48
C MET A 220 6.35 -12.53 10.07
N LEU A 221 5.75 -13.66 9.69
CA LEU A 221 5.88 -14.19 8.32
C LEU A 221 5.35 -13.20 7.31
N TRP A 222 4.18 -12.58 7.56
CA TRP A 222 3.63 -11.54 6.69
C TRP A 222 4.52 -10.29 6.63
N ALA A 223 5.10 -9.88 7.76
CA ALA A 223 6.02 -8.74 7.79
C ALA A 223 7.31 -9.01 6.98
N LEU A 224 7.86 -10.22 7.06
CA LEU A 224 9.02 -10.63 6.26
C LEU A 224 8.69 -10.73 4.78
N ALA A 225 7.52 -11.26 4.43
CA ALA A 225 7.05 -11.30 3.04
C ALA A 225 6.85 -9.88 2.48
N PHE A 226 6.30 -8.93 3.26
CA PHE A 226 6.22 -7.54 2.83
C PHE A 226 7.59 -7.01 2.40
N ILE A 227 8.62 -7.20 3.22
CA ILE A 227 9.97 -6.71 2.91
C ILE A 227 10.50 -7.38 1.63
N ALA A 228 10.36 -8.70 1.50
CA ALA A 228 10.89 -9.45 0.36
C ALA A 228 10.20 -9.08 -0.96
N GLU A 229 8.87 -9.11 -0.97
CA GLU A 229 8.08 -8.84 -2.18
C GLU A 229 8.18 -7.37 -2.59
N PHE A 230 8.15 -6.45 -1.62
CA PHE A 230 8.29 -5.03 -1.90
C PHE A 230 9.68 -4.65 -2.43
N LEU A 231 10.74 -5.35 -2.05
CA LEU A 231 12.07 -5.17 -2.64
C LEU A 231 12.09 -5.54 -4.12
N ILE A 232 11.43 -6.64 -4.52
CA ILE A 232 11.30 -7.02 -5.94
C ILE A 232 10.53 -5.93 -6.69
N GLY A 233 9.41 -5.46 -6.13
CA GLY A 233 8.64 -4.37 -6.68
C GLY A 233 9.46 -3.09 -6.84
N GLY A 234 10.21 -2.69 -5.81
CA GLY A 234 11.04 -1.49 -5.83
C GLY A 234 12.13 -1.54 -6.90
N VAL A 235 12.85 -2.66 -7.01
CA VAL A 235 13.91 -2.84 -8.03
C VAL A 235 13.33 -2.80 -9.44
N THR A 236 12.18 -3.45 -9.69
CA THR A 236 11.53 -3.42 -11.00
C THR A 236 10.97 -2.04 -11.35
N GLY A 237 10.61 -1.23 -10.34
CA GLY A 237 10.21 0.16 -10.51
C GLY A 237 11.29 1.08 -11.03
N ILE A 238 12.56 0.77 -10.79
CA ILE A 238 13.70 1.54 -11.33
C ILE A 238 13.68 1.50 -12.87
N PHE A 239 13.35 0.35 -13.46
CA PHE A 239 13.25 0.22 -14.93
C PHE A 239 12.10 1.05 -15.49
N LEU A 240 10.93 1.03 -14.85
CA LEU A 240 9.76 1.80 -15.27
C LEU A 240 9.91 3.29 -14.99
N GLY A 241 10.69 3.67 -13.97
CA GLY A 241 11.04 5.05 -13.67
C GLY A 241 12.00 5.70 -14.65
N ALA A 242 12.71 4.91 -15.46
CA ALA A 242 13.62 5.37 -16.49
C ALA A 242 12.90 5.43 -17.84
N SER A 243 12.62 6.63 -18.37
CA SER A 243 11.84 6.83 -19.60
C SER A 243 12.37 6.03 -20.79
N GLY A 244 13.69 5.89 -20.92
CA GLY A 244 14.30 5.10 -22.00
C GLY A 244 14.01 3.59 -21.93
N ALA A 245 13.77 3.04 -20.75
CA ALA A 245 13.37 1.66 -20.56
C ALA A 245 11.85 1.51 -20.61
N ASP A 246 11.11 2.50 -20.05
CA ASP A 246 9.65 2.48 -19.99
C ASP A 246 8.99 2.48 -21.36
N ILE A 247 9.60 3.11 -22.38
CA ILE A 247 9.11 3.07 -23.77
C ILE A 247 8.79 1.64 -24.25
N TYR A 248 9.56 0.65 -23.80
CA TYR A 248 9.38 -0.75 -24.18
C TYR A 248 8.51 -1.55 -23.21
N LEU A 249 8.36 -1.07 -21.97
CA LEU A 249 7.69 -1.80 -20.89
C LEU A 249 6.32 -1.23 -20.55
N HIS A 250 6.04 0.01 -20.95
CA HIS A 250 4.80 0.72 -20.67
C HIS A 250 3.59 -0.04 -21.20
N ASP A 251 2.54 -0.13 -20.36
CA ASP A 251 1.30 -0.87 -20.66
C ASP A 251 1.50 -2.35 -21.08
N THR A 252 2.62 -2.96 -20.68
CA THR A 252 2.83 -4.40 -20.78
C THR A 252 2.54 -5.13 -19.46
N TYR A 253 2.58 -6.47 -19.48
CA TYR A 253 2.50 -7.29 -18.26
C TYR A 253 3.67 -7.06 -17.31
N PHE A 254 4.77 -6.45 -17.75
CA PHE A 254 5.84 -6.03 -16.84
C PHE A 254 5.36 -4.98 -15.84
N VAL A 255 4.59 -3.99 -16.29
CA VAL A 255 3.95 -3.00 -15.40
C VAL A 255 2.97 -3.68 -14.46
N LEU A 256 2.18 -4.65 -14.97
CA LEU A 256 1.23 -5.40 -14.16
C LEU A 256 1.94 -6.16 -13.04
N ALA A 257 3.02 -6.87 -13.34
CA ALA A 257 3.82 -7.57 -12.36
C ALA A 257 4.45 -6.60 -11.34
N HIS A 258 5.07 -5.51 -11.82
CA HIS A 258 5.67 -4.49 -10.95
C HIS A 258 4.69 -3.96 -9.91
N PHE A 259 3.53 -3.48 -10.34
CA PHE A 259 2.63 -2.87 -9.37
C PHE A 259 1.98 -3.89 -8.43
N HIS A 260 1.86 -5.17 -8.82
CA HIS A 260 1.45 -6.20 -7.88
C HIS A 260 2.54 -6.52 -6.85
N TYR A 261 3.81 -6.48 -7.20
CA TYR A 261 4.92 -6.60 -6.25
C TYR A 261 5.09 -5.38 -5.33
N THR A 262 4.47 -4.26 -5.65
CA THR A 262 4.39 -3.10 -4.74
C THR A 262 3.05 -3.06 -4.01
N PHE A 263 1.93 -3.08 -4.73
CA PHE A 263 0.61 -2.84 -4.18
C PHE A 263 0.05 -4.03 -3.37
N PHE A 264 0.28 -5.27 -3.79
CA PHE A 264 -0.18 -6.43 -3.03
C PHE A 264 0.52 -6.55 -1.67
N PRO A 265 1.84 -6.39 -1.54
CA PRO A 265 2.48 -6.25 -0.23
C PRO A 265 1.89 -5.12 0.61
N ILE A 266 1.63 -3.98 0.03
CA ILE A 266 1.08 -2.83 0.75
C ILE A 266 -0.35 -3.13 1.25
N ALA A 267 -1.27 -3.47 0.35
CA ALA A 267 -2.69 -3.57 0.66
C ALA A 267 -3.04 -4.90 1.33
N ILE A 268 -2.56 -6.01 0.81
CA ILE A 268 -3.00 -7.35 1.21
C ILE A 268 -2.09 -7.94 2.30
N ILE A 269 -0.77 -8.00 2.05
CA ILE A 269 0.17 -8.56 3.04
C ILE A 269 0.15 -7.70 4.30
N GLY A 270 0.18 -6.37 4.17
CA GLY A 270 0.08 -5.45 5.30
C GLY A 270 -1.21 -5.60 6.10
N THR A 271 -2.34 -5.81 5.42
CA THR A 271 -3.63 -6.07 6.09
C THR A 271 -3.60 -7.40 6.85
N PHE A 272 -3.10 -8.49 6.27
CA PHE A 272 -2.98 -9.77 6.97
C PHE A 272 -1.99 -9.70 8.13
N ALA A 273 -0.88 -8.99 7.97
CA ALA A 273 0.08 -8.75 9.03
C ALA A 273 -0.56 -8.00 10.21
N GLY A 274 -1.18 -6.86 9.94
CA GLY A 274 -1.84 -6.03 10.94
C GLY A 274 -3.01 -6.74 11.60
N LEU A 275 -3.89 -7.37 10.84
CA LEU A 275 -5.03 -8.11 11.38
C LEU A 275 -4.55 -9.23 12.30
N SER A 276 -3.56 -10.03 11.89
CA SER A 276 -3.04 -11.13 12.71
C SER A 276 -2.37 -10.62 14.00
N PHE A 277 -1.70 -9.46 13.93
CA PHE A 277 -1.01 -8.87 15.06
C PHE A 277 -1.96 -8.24 16.07
N TRP A 278 -2.92 -7.40 15.61
CA TRP A 278 -3.86 -6.72 16.50
C TRP A 278 -5.16 -7.48 16.75
N PHE A 279 -5.36 -8.66 16.15
CA PHE A 279 -6.55 -9.49 16.39
C PHE A 279 -6.84 -9.74 17.89
N PRO A 280 -5.85 -10.07 18.73
CA PRO A 280 -6.04 -10.21 20.17
C PRO A 280 -6.61 -8.95 20.82
N LYS A 281 -6.11 -7.79 20.41
CA LYS A 281 -6.54 -6.49 20.92
C LYS A 281 -7.95 -6.13 20.45
N MET A 282 -8.27 -6.40 19.18
CA MET A 282 -9.55 -6.05 18.57
C MET A 282 -10.70 -6.92 19.10
N PHE A 283 -10.45 -8.22 19.27
CA PHE A 283 -11.51 -9.20 19.52
C PHE A 283 -11.37 -9.97 20.84
N GLY A 284 -10.31 -9.75 21.61
CA GLY A 284 -10.05 -10.46 22.87
C GLY A 284 -9.77 -11.96 22.71
N ARG A 285 -9.43 -12.41 21.50
CA ARG A 285 -9.17 -13.82 21.18
C ARG A 285 -7.91 -13.95 20.31
N MET A 286 -7.29 -15.13 20.33
CA MET A 286 -6.14 -15.44 19.48
C MET A 286 -6.59 -16.13 18.18
N MET A 287 -5.96 -15.77 17.05
CA MET A 287 -6.07 -16.55 15.81
C MET A 287 -5.27 -17.86 15.91
N ASN A 288 -5.68 -18.87 15.13
CA ASN A 288 -4.93 -20.11 15.04
C ASN A 288 -3.69 -19.91 14.14
N ASP A 289 -2.50 -19.99 14.76
CA ASP A 289 -1.21 -19.73 14.07
C ASP A 289 -0.90 -20.77 12.99
N THR A 290 -1.29 -22.03 13.17
CA THR A 290 -1.09 -23.09 12.17
C THR A 290 -1.90 -22.81 10.90
N LEU A 291 -3.18 -22.47 11.04
CA LEU A 291 -4.01 -22.08 9.91
C LEU A 291 -3.51 -20.79 9.26
N GLY A 292 -3.03 -19.84 10.07
CA GLY A 292 -2.38 -18.63 9.58
C GLY A 292 -1.16 -18.92 8.71
N LYS A 293 -0.31 -19.84 9.12
CA LYS A 293 0.88 -20.27 8.35
C LYS A 293 0.51 -21.03 7.07
N ILE A 294 -0.54 -21.87 7.11
CA ILE A 294 -1.06 -22.55 5.90
C ILE A 294 -1.56 -21.50 4.90
N HIS A 295 -2.36 -20.55 5.35
CA HIS A 295 -2.82 -19.44 4.50
C HIS A 295 -1.64 -18.63 3.94
N PHE A 296 -0.65 -18.31 4.76
CA PHE A 296 0.54 -17.56 4.36
C PHE A 296 1.26 -18.25 3.20
N TRP A 297 1.67 -19.50 3.35
CA TRP A 297 2.41 -20.22 2.30
C TRP A 297 1.55 -20.48 1.06
N GLY A 298 0.26 -20.77 1.25
CA GLY A 298 -0.71 -20.92 0.16
C GLY A 298 -1.02 -19.61 -0.57
N THR A 299 -0.62 -18.47 -0.05
CA THR A 299 -0.74 -17.17 -0.72
C THR A 299 0.57 -16.75 -1.36
N ILE A 300 1.70 -16.77 -0.63
CA ILE A 300 2.97 -16.20 -1.09
C ILE A 300 3.60 -17.03 -2.21
N ILE A 301 3.57 -18.36 -2.11
CA ILE A 301 4.15 -19.20 -3.17
C ILE A 301 3.39 -19.03 -4.49
N PRO A 302 2.05 -19.19 -4.55
CA PRO A 302 1.34 -18.95 -5.80
C PRO A 302 1.41 -17.50 -6.28
N PHE A 303 1.49 -16.50 -5.40
CA PHE A 303 1.70 -15.11 -5.79
C PHE A 303 2.94 -14.95 -6.66
N ASN A 304 4.07 -15.50 -6.23
CA ASN A 304 5.31 -15.48 -7.02
C ASN A 304 5.17 -16.30 -8.32
N CYS A 305 4.46 -17.43 -8.28
CA CYS A 305 4.15 -18.24 -9.48
C CYS A 305 3.24 -17.51 -10.49
N ILE A 306 2.47 -16.52 -10.07
CA ILE A 306 1.68 -15.66 -10.96
C ILE A 306 2.58 -14.57 -11.56
N PHE A 307 3.23 -13.75 -10.71
CA PHE A 307 3.77 -12.48 -11.16
C PHE A 307 5.20 -12.53 -11.68
N ILE A 308 6.01 -13.54 -11.33
CA ILE A 308 7.33 -13.74 -11.98
C ILE A 308 7.17 -14.07 -13.47
N PRO A 309 6.30 -15.01 -13.89
CA PRO A 309 6.02 -15.21 -15.31
C PRO A 309 5.52 -13.96 -16.04
N LEU A 310 4.73 -13.11 -15.39
CA LEU A 310 4.23 -11.89 -16.00
C LEU A 310 5.35 -10.87 -16.31
N PHE A 311 6.45 -10.85 -15.55
CA PHE A 311 7.62 -10.06 -15.94
C PHE A 311 8.22 -10.54 -17.25
N VAL A 312 8.29 -11.86 -17.45
CA VAL A 312 8.80 -12.46 -18.69
C VAL A 312 7.90 -12.15 -19.87
N LEU A 313 6.58 -12.33 -19.71
CA LEU A 313 5.58 -12.02 -20.73
C LEU A 313 5.61 -10.55 -21.12
N GLY A 314 5.64 -9.65 -20.12
CA GLY A 314 5.70 -8.22 -20.36
C GLY A 314 7.01 -7.77 -21.04
N ALA A 315 8.16 -8.33 -20.65
CA ALA A 315 9.44 -8.08 -21.32
C ALA A 315 9.45 -8.62 -22.75
N ALA A 316 8.65 -9.65 -23.05
CA ALA A 316 8.45 -10.18 -24.39
C ALA A 316 7.46 -9.36 -25.23
N GLY A 317 6.81 -8.33 -24.64
CA GLY A 317 5.92 -7.40 -25.33
C GLY A 317 4.43 -7.69 -25.17
N GLU A 318 4.03 -8.59 -24.25
CA GLU A 318 2.61 -8.80 -23.99
C GLU A 318 1.97 -7.58 -23.33
N HIS A 319 0.95 -7.02 -23.98
CA HIS A 319 0.23 -5.85 -23.51
C HIS A 319 -0.77 -6.21 -22.40
N ARG A 320 -0.93 -5.33 -21.43
CA ARG A 320 -2.04 -5.39 -20.46
C ARG A 320 -3.31 -4.74 -21.02
N ARG A 321 -4.46 -5.00 -20.39
CA ARG A 321 -5.78 -4.41 -20.76
C ARG A 321 -6.29 -4.81 -22.13
N ILE A 322 -5.87 -5.97 -22.63
CA ILE A 322 -6.40 -6.55 -23.85
C ILE A 322 -7.57 -7.49 -23.50
N PHE A 323 -8.58 -7.57 -24.37
CA PHE A 323 -9.73 -8.45 -24.15
C PHE A 323 -9.50 -9.87 -24.68
N ASP A 324 -8.55 -10.02 -25.59
CA ASP A 324 -8.21 -11.29 -26.25
C ASP A 324 -6.68 -11.47 -26.28
N TYR A 325 -6.15 -12.23 -25.34
CA TYR A 325 -4.70 -12.52 -25.28
C TYR A 325 -4.28 -13.66 -26.20
N SER A 326 -5.21 -14.34 -26.88
CA SER A 326 -4.85 -15.35 -27.86
C SER A 326 -4.05 -14.77 -29.02
N MET A 327 -4.29 -13.49 -29.35
CA MET A 327 -3.52 -12.78 -30.37
C MET A 327 -2.02 -12.74 -30.07
N PHE A 328 -1.63 -12.54 -28.81
CA PHE A 328 -0.21 -12.57 -28.42
C PHE A 328 0.30 -14.02 -28.41
N ALA A 329 -0.36 -14.92 -27.70
CA ALA A 329 0.07 -16.29 -27.51
C ALA A 329 0.05 -17.12 -28.80
N GLU A 330 -0.91 -16.88 -29.71
CA GLU A 330 -1.06 -17.66 -30.93
C GLU A 330 -0.28 -17.09 -32.12
N LEU A 331 -0.17 -15.77 -32.23
CA LEU A 331 0.39 -15.11 -33.41
C LEU A 331 1.83 -14.58 -33.17
N ALA A 332 2.11 -14.03 -32.00
CA ALA A 332 3.39 -13.37 -31.75
C ALA A 332 4.39 -14.25 -30.99
N ARG A 333 3.95 -14.95 -29.94
CA ARG A 333 4.84 -15.69 -29.02
C ARG A 333 4.21 -16.99 -28.51
N PRO A 334 3.90 -17.95 -29.41
CA PRO A 334 3.22 -19.21 -29.05
C PRO A 334 4.02 -20.03 -28.02
N GLU A 335 5.34 -19.89 -27.99
CA GLU A 335 6.24 -20.56 -27.05
C GLU A 335 6.06 -20.13 -25.59
N LEU A 336 5.46 -18.95 -25.36
CA LEU A 336 5.23 -18.39 -24.01
C LEU A 336 3.84 -18.69 -23.45
N ARG A 337 2.92 -19.26 -24.24
CA ARG A 337 1.54 -19.57 -23.82
C ARG A 337 1.45 -20.36 -22.51
N HIS A 338 2.38 -21.25 -22.27
CA HIS A 338 2.42 -22.04 -21.03
C HIS A 338 2.60 -21.20 -19.77
N LEU A 339 3.20 -19.99 -19.88
CA LEU A 339 3.38 -19.08 -18.73
C LEU A 339 2.05 -18.45 -18.30
N ASP A 340 1.17 -18.06 -19.25
CA ASP A 340 -0.18 -17.58 -18.95
C ASP A 340 -1.03 -18.63 -18.27
N GLN A 341 -0.98 -19.87 -18.79
CA GLN A 341 -1.68 -21.00 -18.21
C GLN A 341 -1.19 -21.31 -16.80
N PHE A 342 0.13 -21.28 -16.59
CA PHE A 342 0.75 -21.49 -15.28
C PHE A 342 0.34 -20.39 -14.28
N ALA A 343 0.36 -19.11 -14.71
CA ALA A 343 -0.10 -17.99 -13.89
C ALA A 343 -1.59 -18.14 -13.51
N THR A 344 -2.43 -18.52 -14.47
CA THR A 344 -3.87 -18.73 -14.23
C THR A 344 -4.13 -19.85 -13.21
N VAL A 345 -3.48 -21.00 -13.35
CA VAL A 345 -3.60 -22.10 -12.39
C VAL A 345 -3.10 -21.68 -11.01
N SER A 346 -1.99 -20.98 -10.95
CA SER A 346 -1.45 -20.44 -9.70
C SER A 346 -2.40 -19.46 -9.01
N LEU A 347 -3.11 -18.62 -9.77
CA LEU A 347 -4.15 -17.75 -9.25
C LEU A 347 -5.30 -18.54 -8.61
N LEU A 348 -5.79 -19.58 -9.27
CA LEU A 348 -6.86 -20.43 -8.71
C LEU A 348 -6.43 -21.12 -7.42
N ILE A 349 -5.17 -21.57 -7.35
CA ILE A 349 -4.59 -22.12 -6.12
C ILE A 349 -4.54 -21.04 -5.04
N MET A 350 -4.02 -19.87 -5.31
CA MET A 350 -3.96 -18.75 -4.35
C MET A 350 -5.35 -18.41 -3.80
N LEU A 351 -6.35 -18.32 -4.67
CA LEU A 351 -7.74 -18.03 -4.27
C LEU A 351 -8.31 -19.11 -3.37
N SER A 352 -7.99 -20.39 -3.60
CA SER A 352 -8.48 -21.48 -2.76
C SER A 352 -7.94 -21.38 -1.32
N PHE A 353 -6.71 -20.91 -1.13
CA PHE A 353 -6.14 -20.71 0.20
C PHE A 353 -6.74 -19.53 0.96
N GLN A 354 -7.44 -18.60 0.29
CA GLN A 354 -8.19 -17.55 0.99
C GLN A 354 -9.36 -18.15 1.81
N LEU A 355 -9.89 -19.29 1.42
CA LEU A 355 -10.89 -19.99 2.23
C LEU A 355 -10.33 -20.43 3.59
N VAL A 356 -9.05 -20.78 3.67
CA VAL A 356 -8.36 -21.07 4.94
C VAL A 356 -8.32 -19.84 5.84
N PHE A 357 -8.08 -18.66 5.27
CA PHE A 357 -8.13 -17.40 6.02
C PHE A 357 -9.53 -17.15 6.59
N PHE A 358 -10.57 -17.22 5.77
CA PHE A 358 -11.95 -17.01 6.23
C PHE A 358 -12.36 -18.03 7.29
N TYR A 359 -11.99 -19.29 7.11
CA TYR A 359 -12.23 -20.32 8.11
C TYR A 359 -11.52 -19.99 9.44
N ASN A 360 -10.22 -19.62 9.39
CA ASN A 360 -9.47 -19.22 10.56
C ASN A 360 -10.09 -17.99 11.24
N LEU A 361 -10.45 -16.97 10.47
CA LEU A 361 -11.09 -15.75 10.97
C LEU A 361 -12.38 -16.06 11.72
N ILE A 362 -13.30 -16.79 11.11
CA ILE A 362 -14.62 -17.11 11.69
C ILE A 362 -14.46 -17.99 12.92
N THR A 363 -13.67 -19.05 12.84
CA THR A 363 -13.48 -19.97 13.97
C THR A 363 -12.77 -19.31 15.15
N SER A 364 -11.81 -18.42 14.87
CA SER A 364 -11.10 -17.68 15.91
C SER A 364 -12.01 -16.64 16.58
N LEU A 365 -12.87 -15.96 15.83
CA LEU A 365 -13.87 -15.02 16.39
C LEU A 365 -14.87 -15.74 17.32
N LEU A 366 -15.32 -16.92 16.95
CA LEU A 366 -16.36 -17.65 17.68
C LEU A 366 -15.79 -18.50 18.83
N TRP A 367 -14.69 -19.23 18.58
CA TRP A 367 -14.18 -20.28 19.45
C TRP A 367 -12.68 -20.18 19.77
N GLY A 368 -11.97 -19.15 19.25
CA GLY A 368 -10.55 -18.96 19.54
C GLY A 368 -10.27 -18.82 21.04
N PRO A 369 -9.07 -19.21 21.50
CA PRO A 369 -8.67 -19.01 22.88
C PRO A 369 -8.77 -17.54 23.28
N LYS A 370 -9.15 -17.27 24.53
CA LYS A 370 -9.13 -15.89 25.06
C LYS A 370 -7.70 -15.36 25.05
N ALA A 371 -7.53 -14.14 24.57
CA ALA A 371 -6.24 -13.49 24.55
C ALA A 371 -5.91 -12.87 25.92
N GLU A 372 -4.64 -12.90 26.25
CA GLU A 372 -4.10 -12.06 27.31
C GLU A 372 -4.15 -10.58 26.89
N LYS A 373 -4.03 -9.68 27.86
CA LYS A 373 -4.01 -8.22 27.61
C LYS A 373 -2.90 -7.82 26.66
N ASN A 374 -1.72 -8.42 26.76
CA ASN A 374 -0.56 -8.18 25.92
C ASN A 374 0.15 -9.49 25.56
N PRO A 375 -0.40 -10.30 24.64
CA PRO A 375 0.13 -11.64 24.34
C PRO A 375 1.50 -11.59 23.65
N TRP A 376 1.85 -10.46 23.05
CA TRP A 376 3.11 -10.27 22.34
C TRP A 376 4.21 -9.66 23.23
N GLN A 377 3.88 -9.22 24.43
CA GLN A 377 4.77 -8.41 25.27
C GLN A 377 5.29 -7.19 24.50
N SER A 378 4.38 -6.48 23.85
CA SER A 378 4.68 -5.27 23.10
C SER A 378 4.81 -4.06 24.02
N ASN A 379 5.65 -3.09 23.62
CA ASN A 379 5.96 -1.90 24.42
C ASN A 379 4.96 -0.78 24.26
N THR A 380 4.28 -0.73 23.12
CA THR A 380 3.43 0.41 22.71
C THR A 380 2.16 0.49 23.55
N LEU A 381 1.63 1.71 23.66
CA LEU A 381 0.66 2.07 24.68
C LEU A 381 -0.68 1.33 24.54
N GLU A 382 -1.11 1.01 23.33
CA GLU A 382 -2.36 0.27 23.08
C GLU A 382 -2.38 -1.11 23.74
N TRP A 383 -1.21 -1.73 23.95
CA TRP A 383 -1.12 -3.03 24.63
C TRP A 383 -1.26 -2.94 26.14
N THR A 384 -1.35 -1.72 26.69
CA THR A 384 -1.67 -1.50 28.10
C THR A 384 -3.18 -1.42 28.36
N ALA A 385 -4.00 -1.23 27.31
CA ALA A 385 -5.46 -1.31 27.39
C ALA A 385 -5.96 -2.74 27.49
N ASP A 386 -7.19 -2.96 27.94
CA ASP A 386 -7.82 -4.28 27.97
C ASP A 386 -8.06 -4.84 26.57
N SER A 387 -8.34 -6.12 26.44
CA SER A 387 -8.56 -6.80 25.15
C SER A 387 -9.94 -7.48 25.12
N PRO A 388 -10.95 -6.97 24.40
CA PRO A 388 -10.94 -5.71 23.64
C PRO A 388 -10.92 -4.47 24.55
N PRO A 389 -10.46 -3.29 24.06
CA PRO A 389 -10.43 -2.08 24.85
C PRO A 389 -11.85 -1.57 25.13
N PRO A 390 -12.12 -1.01 26.33
CA PRO A 390 -13.39 -0.36 26.62
C PRO A 390 -13.56 0.94 25.84
N HIS A 391 -14.76 1.54 25.88
CA HIS A 391 -14.96 2.87 25.35
C HIS A 391 -13.99 3.86 26.02
N GLY A 392 -13.25 4.63 25.23
CA GLY A 392 -12.19 5.54 25.69
C GLY A 392 -10.84 4.85 25.94
N ASN A 393 -10.69 3.56 25.64
CA ASN A 393 -9.49 2.72 25.73
C ASN A 393 -8.99 2.46 27.17
N TRP A 394 -9.01 3.44 28.06
CA TRP A 394 -8.57 3.32 29.46
C TRP A 394 -9.56 3.99 30.38
N THR A 395 -9.74 3.44 31.56
CA THR A 395 -10.48 4.09 32.66
C THR A 395 -9.70 5.25 33.27
N VAL A 396 -8.36 5.13 33.29
CA VAL A 396 -7.42 6.18 33.70
C VAL A 396 -6.36 6.30 32.61
N LEU A 397 -6.20 7.50 32.04
CA LEU A 397 -5.21 7.76 31.00
C LEU A 397 -3.80 7.45 31.50
N PRO A 398 -3.06 6.57 30.82
CA PRO A 398 -1.69 6.24 31.20
C PRO A 398 -0.75 7.42 30.91
N THR A 399 0.25 7.61 31.79
CA THR A 399 1.34 8.56 31.55
C THR A 399 2.46 7.86 30.81
N VAL A 400 3.00 8.50 29.77
CA VAL A 400 4.13 7.98 28.98
C VAL A 400 5.44 8.53 29.53
N TYR A 401 6.39 7.63 29.76
CA TYR A 401 7.72 7.96 30.32
C TYR A 401 8.86 7.69 29.35
N ARG A 402 8.62 6.91 28.27
CA ARG A 402 9.68 6.42 27.37
C ARG A 402 9.20 6.21 25.93
N GLY A 403 10.14 5.95 25.04
CA GLY A 403 9.87 5.65 23.63
C GLY A 403 9.17 4.31 23.39
N PRO A 404 8.69 4.05 22.15
CA PRO A 404 7.84 2.89 21.86
C PRO A 404 8.59 1.55 21.70
N TYR A 405 9.94 1.53 21.62
CA TYR A 405 10.69 0.34 21.18
C TYR A 405 11.84 -0.04 22.11
N GLU A 406 11.58 -0.05 23.42
CA GLU A 406 12.61 -0.43 24.40
C GLU A 406 12.63 -1.96 24.61
N TYR A 407 13.12 -2.71 23.60
CA TYR A 407 13.36 -4.14 23.69
C TYR A 407 14.84 -4.44 23.95
N SER A 408 15.11 -5.50 24.73
CA SER A 408 16.46 -6.02 25.01
C SER A 408 17.47 -4.92 25.39
N THR A 409 17.04 -3.99 26.24
CA THR A 409 17.85 -2.85 26.66
C THR A 409 19.02 -3.32 27.56
N PRO A 410 20.27 -3.00 27.24
CA PRO A 410 21.42 -3.41 28.04
C PRO A 410 21.28 -3.01 29.52
N GLY A 411 21.65 -3.93 30.41
CA GLY A 411 21.57 -3.72 31.88
C GLY A 411 20.19 -3.90 32.49
N ARG A 412 19.18 -4.25 31.72
CA ARG A 412 17.84 -4.57 32.22
C ARG A 412 17.60 -6.08 32.25
N LYS A 413 16.88 -6.58 33.30
CA LYS A 413 16.51 -8.00 33.41
C LYS A 413 15.36 -8.40 32.51
N GLN A 414 14.43 -7.48 32.27
CA GLN A 414 13.28 -7.69 31.39
C GLN A 414 13.67 -7.33 29.95
N ASP A 415 13.17 -8.09 28.97
CA ASP A 415 13.49 -7.87 27.56
C ASP A 415 12.61 -6.79 26.90
N TYR A 416 11.56 -6.30 27.59
CA TYR A 416 10.72 -5.20 27.12
C TYR A 416 10.30 -4.26 28.26
N TRP A 417 10.02 -2.99 27.91
CA TRP A 417 9.56 -1.96 28.83
C TRP A 417 8.38 -1.22 28.21
N PRO A 418 7.16 -1.37 28.75
CA PRO A 418 5.99 -0.61 28.28
C PRO A 418 6.20 0.90 28.37
N GLN A 419 5.64 1.66 27.43
CA GLN A 419 5.78 3.12 27.40
C GLN A 419 5.32 3.82 28.68
N ASN A 420 4.37 3.24 29.42
CA ASN A 420 3.85 3.76 30.68
C ASN A 420 4.60 3.23 31.93
N ALA A 421 5.64 2.44 31.79
CA ALA A 421 6.45 2.02 32.93
C ALA A 421 7.35 3.16 33.39
N PRO A 422 7.33 3.59 34.68
CA PRO A 422 8.24 4.60 35.20
C PRO A 422 9.69 4.11 35.15
N ASN A 423 10.66 5.05 35.24
CA ASN A 423 12.10 4.77 35.18
C ASN A 423 12.60 3.93 36.34
#